data_b95d371ff2f2c406dbc035b9c47f7ff8
#
_entry.id   b95d371ff2f2c406dbc035b9c47f7ff8
#
_cell.length_a   1.000
_cell.length_b   1.000
_cell.length_c   1.000
_cell.angle_alpha   90.00
_cell.angle_beta   90.00
_cell.angle_gamma   90.00
#
_symmetry.space_group_name_H-M   'P 1'
#
loop_
_entity.id
_entity.type
_entity.pdbx_description
1 polymer ?
#
loop_
_entity_poly.entity_id
_entity_poly.type
_entity_poly.pdbx_seq_one_letter_code
_entity_poly.pdbx_strand_id
1 'polypeptide(L)'
;ARHDWQIVKDIGQALAPKLHRPELADLLHYDTPESIWNEHRETTRGRDLDITGLSYDLLSQSPRQWPFAPGASTGQKRLYTDGRFATPDGRARFAAVGWSPVDEERTSAYPYALTTGRLRDQWHGMTRTGSAGRLFAHCPEPRIEMNPTDMQRQGLRSGDLVRVKSKRGELT
;
A
#
# COMPACT_ATOMS: atom_id res chain seq x y z
N ALA A 1 -2.10 6.44 -23.63
CA ALA A 1 -2.48 6.39 -22.22
C ALA A 1 -1.85 7.57 -21.50
N ARG A 2 -2.51 8.11 -20.48
CA ARG A 2 -1.98 9.17 -19.63
C ARG A 2 -1.43 8.55 -18.35
N HIS A 3 -0.38 9.14 -17.80
CA HIS A 3 0.11 8.78 -16.48
C HIS A 3 -0.82 9.29 -15.38
N ASP A 4 -0.85 8.63 -14.24
CA ASP A 4 -1.74 8.95 -13.11
C ASP A 4 -1.59 10.41 -12.66
N TRP A 5 -0.36 10.92 -12.56
CA TRP A 5 -0.10 12.30 -12.19
C TRP A 5 -0.68 13.32 -13.20
N GLN A 6 -0.69 12.98 -14.50
CA GLN A 6 -1.30 13.83 -15.54
C GLN A 6 -2.82 13.87 -15.38
N ILE A 7 -3.43 12.73 -15.06
CA ILE A 7 -4.88 12.64 -14.82
C ILE A 7 -5.25 13.51 -13.62
N VAL A 8 -4.53 13.40 -12.52
CA VAL A 8 -4.77 14.19 -11.32
C VAL A 8 -4.59 15.69 -11.60
N LYS A 9 -3.50 16.06 -12.29
CA LYS A 9 -3.27 17.45 -12.73
C LYS A 9 -4.42 17.98 -13.56
N ASP A 10 -4.82 17.27 -14.62
CA ASP A 10 -5.86 17.71 -15.54
C ASP A 10 -7.23 17.87 -14.84
N ILE A 11 -7.56 16.95 -13.93
CA ILE A 11 -8.78 17.05 -13.12
C ILE A 11 -8.72 18.28 -12.20
N GLY A 12 -7.62 18.47 -11.50
CA GLY A 12 -7.45 19.62 -10.59
C GLY A 12 -7.54 20.95 -11.34
N GLN A 13 -6.87 21.08 -12.48
CA GLN A 13 -6.93 22.28 -13.32
C GLN A 13 -8.35 22.54 -13.85
N ALA A 14 -9.09 21.49 -14.23
CA ALA A 14 -10.47 21.63 -14.68
C ALA A 14 -11.47 21.96 -13.56
N LEU A 15 -11.18 21.54 -12.34
CA LEU A 15 -12.03 21.82 -11.16
C LEU A 15 -11.82 23.22 -10.58
N ALA A 16 -10.61 23.74 -10.61
CA ALA A 16 -10.26 25.02 -9.98
C ALA A 16 -11.21 26.17 -10.35
N PRO A 17 -11.50 26.46 -11.63
CA PRO A 17 -12.44 27.49 -11.99
C PRO A 17 -13.89 27.17 -11.59
N LYS A 18 -14.28 25.90 -11.59
CA LYS A 18 -15.64 25.47 -11.16
C LYS A 18 -15.87 25.64 -9.66
N LEU A 19 -14.80 25.59 -8.88
CA LEU A 19 -14.82 25.84 -7.45
C LEU A 19 -14.65 27.33 -7.11
N HIS A 20 -14.63 28.20 -8.11
CA HIS A 20 -14.35 29.64 -7.95
C HIS A 20 -12.97 29.91 -7.29
N ARG A 21 -12.02 29.03 -7.51
CA ARG A 21 -10.66 29.09 -6.98
C ARG A 21 -9.63 28.88 -8.10
N PRO A 22 -9.59 29.79 -9.12
CA PRO A 22 -8.72 29.60 -10.29
C PRO A 22 -7.23 29.53 -9.92
N GLU A 23 -6.83 30.16 -8.81
CA GLU A 23 -5.46 30.11 -8.29
C GLU A 23 -4.98 28.70 -7.94
N LEU A 24 -5.89 27.77 -7.67
CA LEU A 24 -5.51 26.37 -7.43
C LEU A 24 -4.99 25.66 -8.68
N ALA A 25 -5.36 26.15 -9.87
CA ALA A 25 -4.81 25.60 -11.12
C ALA A 25 -3.30 25.87 -11.23
N ASP A 26 -2.85 27.01 -10.69
CA ASP A 26 -1.44 27.41 -10.72
C ASP A 26 -0.55 26.50 -9.84
N LEU A 27 -1.13 25.87 -8.82
CA LEU A 27 -0.44 24.89 -7.99
C LEU A 27 -0.18 23.55 -8.71
N LEU A 28 -0.78 23.34 -9.87
CA LEU A 28 -0.71 22.09 -10.62
C LEU A 28 0.04 22.25 -11.97
N HIS A 29 1.00 23.16 -12.01
CA HIS A 29 1.83 23.40 -13.18
C HIS A 29 3.02 22.44 -13.24
N TYR A 30 2.75 21.16 -13.52
CA TYR A 30 3.77 20.15 -13.69
C TYR A 30 3.86 19.69 -15.15
N ASP A 31 5.06 19.71 -15.72
CA ASP A 31 5.30 19.25 -17.08
C ASP A 31 5.95 17.87 -17.11
N THR A 32 6.68 17.52 -16.06
CA THR A 32 7.40 16.25 -15.94
C THR A 32 7.25 15.64 -14.54
N PRO A 33 7.45 14.31 -14.40
CA PRO A 33 7.56 13.69 -13.09
C PRO A 33 8.69 14.29 -12.23
N GLU A 34 9.77 14.74 -12.87
CA GLU A 34 10.89 15.35 -12.17
C GLU A 34 10.51 16.69 -11.53
N SER A 35 9.64 17.48 -12.16
CA SER A 35 9.16 18.72 -11.54
C SER A 35 8.36 18.46 -10.26
N ILE A 36 7.51 17.44 -10.27
CA ILE A 36 6.76 16.99 -9.08
C ILE A 36 7.73 16.49 -8.01
N TRP A 37 8.71 15.68 -8.41
CA TRP A 37 9.70 15.13 -7.48
C TRP A 37 10.57 16.24 -6.86
N ASN A 38 10.94 17.26 -7.63
CA ASN A 38 11.71 18.40 -7.14
C ASN A 38 10.94 19.19 -6.08
N GLU A 39 9.64 19.42 -6.30
CA GLU A 39 8.79 20.04 -5.27
C GLU A 39 8.70 19.17 -4.03
N HIS A 40 8.41 17.87 -4.19
CA HIS A 40 8.34 16.94 -3.08
C HIS A 40 9.66 16.91 -2.28
N ARG A 41 10.81 16.79 -2.92
CA ARG A 41 12.08 16.75 -2.20
C ARG A 41 12.33 18.03 -1.39
N GLU A 42 11.92 19.21 -1.88
CA GLU A 42 12.05 20.47 -1.13
C GLU A 42 11.22 20.47 0.16
N THR A 43 10.10 19.76 0.20
CA THR A 43 9.32 19.60 1.45
C THR A 43 10.05 18.83 2.54
N THR A 44 11.11 18.10 2.19
CA THR A 44 11.92 17.32 3.15
C THR A 44 13.10 18.09 3.71
N ARG A 45 13.37 19.29 3.21
CA ARG A 45 14.53 20.10 3.60
C ARG A 45 14.61 20.31 5.10
N GLY A 46 15.76 19.95 5.68
CA GLY A 46 16.04 20.12 7.12
C GLY A 46 15.23 19.19 8.03
N ARG A 47 14.53 18.19 7.47
CA ARG A 47 13.85 17.16 8.25
C ARG A 47 14.75 15.92 8.44
N ASP A 48 14.32 15.00 9.27
CA ASP A 48 15.03 13.73 9.52
C ASP A 48 15.22 12.86 8.26
N LEU A 49 14.32 13.02 7.28
CA LEU A 49 14.35 12.32 6.00
C LEU A 49 14.71 13.26 4.83
N ASP A 50 15.60 14.23 5.06
CA ASP A 50 16.03 15.18 4.04
C ASP A 50 16.65 14.46 2.82
N ILE A 51 16.04 14.63 1.65
CA ILE A 51 16.51 14.10 0.37
C ILE A 51 16.89 15.20 -0.63
N THR A 52 17.05 16.43 -0.16
CA THR A 52 17.32 17.59 -1.04
C THR A 52 18.68 17.55 -1.73
N GLY A 53 19.59 16.69 -1.30
CA GLY A 53 20.86 16.42 -1.99
C GLY A 53 20.74 15.46 -3.18
N LEU A 54 19.59 14.79 -3.38
CA LEU A 54 19.37 13.90 -4.50
C LEU A 54 18.90 14.65 -5.75
N SER A 55 19.21 14.10 -6.92
CA SER A 55 18.71 14.55 -8.21
C SER A 55 18.44 13.35 -9.13
N TYR A 56 17.65 13.54 -10.18
CA TYR A 56 17.45 12.49 -11.19
C TYR A 56 18.78 12.07 -11.83
N ASP A 57 19.66 13.01 -12.11
CA ASP A 57 20.99 12.71 -12.66
C ASP A 57 21.81 11.82 -11.72
N LEU A 58 21.83 12.15 -10.43
CA LEU A 58 22.53 11.35 -9.43
C LEU A 58 21.94 9.95 -9.30
N LEU A 59 20.61 9.84 -9.30
CA LEU A 59 19.90 8.57 -9.19
C LEU A 59 20.02 7.72 -10.47
N SER A 60 20.18 8.33 -11.63
CA SER A 60 20.41 7.61 -12.90
C SER A 60 21.77 6.92 -12.95
N GLN A 61 22.75 7.44 -12.21
CA GLN A 61 24.09 6.85 -12.12
C GLN A 61 24.11 5.62 -11.21
N SER A 62 23.45 5.68 -10.07
CA SER A 62 23.33 4.54 -9.13
C SER A 62 22.25 4.78 -8.10
N PRO A 63 21.63 3.72 -7.54
CA PRO A 63 20.72 3.82 -6.41
C PRO A 63 21.37 4.47 -5.19
N ARG A 64 20.59 5.25 -4.44
CA ARG A 64 21.06 5.93 -3.23
C ARG A 64 20.13 5.61 -2.06
N GLN A 65 20.70 5.50 -0.88
CA GLN A 65 19.93 5.44 0.36
C GLN A 65 19.60 6.86 0.84
N TRP A 66 18.54 6.99 1.57
CA TRP A 66 18.08 8.23 2.19
C TRP A 66 18.11 8.11 3.73
N PRO A 67 18.18 9.21 4.50
CA PRO A 67 18.26 10.60 4.04
C PRO A 67 19.54 10.91 3.28
N PHE A 68 19.49 11.96 2.44
CA PHE A 68 20.60 12.41 1.61
C PHE A 68 20.54 13.94 1.49
N ALA A 69 21.00 14.63 2.52
CA ALA A 69 20.99 16.09 2.56
C ALA A 69 22.05 16.68 1.61
N PRO A 70 22.00 17.99 1.30
CA PRO A 70 23.02 18.66 0.50
C PRO A 70 24.42 18.42 1.06
N GLY A 71 25.37 18.09 0.18
CA GLY A 71 26.75 17.78 0.56
C GLY A 71 26.99 16.37 1.11
N ALA A 72 25.95 15.54 1.25
CA ALA A 72 26.14 14.15 1.63
C ALA A 72 26.82 13.38 0.50
N SER A 73 27.78 12.52 0.82
CA SER A 73 28.40 11.57 -0.12
C SER A 73 27.70 10.22 -0.13
N THR A 74 27.08 9.84 0.98
CA THR A 74 26.34 8.60 1.17
C THR A 74 25.06 8.85 1.95
N GLY A 75 24.02 8.02 1.73
CA GLY A 75 22.85 7.97 2.61
C GLY A 75 23.11 7.13 3.85
N GLN A 76 22.09 7.00 4.70
CA GLN A 76 22.16 6.22 5.93
C GLN A 76 21.66 4.79 5.71
N LYS A 77 22.42 3.80 6.15
CA LYS A 77 22.00 2.40 6.10
C LYS A 77 20.86 2.09 7.08
N ARG A 78 20.81 2.82 8.18
CA ARG A 78 19.79 2.67 9.23
C ARG A 78 19.51 4.02 9.87
N LEU A 79 18.23 4.34 10.05
CA LEU A 79 17.78 5.57 10.72
C LEU A 79 17.84 5.42 12.24
N TYR A 80 17.89 6.58 12.91
CA TYR A 80 17.75 6.70 14.37
C TYR A 80 18.73 5.85 15.18
N THR A 81 19.95 5.63 14.65
CA THR A 81 20.99 4.88 15.36
C THR A 81 21.53 5.62 16.58
N ASP A 82 21.33 6.92 16.63
CA ASP A 82 21.64 7.80 17.76
C ASP A 82 20.53 7.83 18.83
N GLY A 83 19.44 7.09 18.62
CA GLY A 83 18.27 7.07 19.51
C GLY A 83 17.41 8.33 19.46
N ARG A 84 17.67 9.25 18.52
CA ARG A 84 16.88 10.47 18.34
C ARG A 84 15.84 10.29 17.25
N PHE A 85 14.60 10.64 17.56
CA PHE A 85 13.45 10.51 16.68
C PHE A 85 12.89 11.88 16.32
N ALA A 86 12.17 11.97 15.20
CA ALA A 86 11.51 13.18 14.72
C ALA A 86 10.23 13.50 15.53
N THR A 87 10.39 13.66 16.83
CA THR A 87 9.35 14.02 17.80
C THR A 87 9.80 15.26 18.57
N PRO A 88 8.91 16.05 19.17
CA PRO A 88 9.28 17.25 19.89
C PRO A 88 10.30 17.04 21.01
N ASP A 89 10.29 15.88 21.64
CA ASP A 89 11.20 15.48 22.72
C ASP A 89 12.35 14.56 22.26
N GLY A 90 12.41 14.26 20.96
CA GLY A 90 13.43 13.38 20.38
C GLY A 90 13.30 11.90 20.74
N ARG A 91 12.20 11.48 21.39
CA ARG A 91 12.00 10.11 21.86
C ARG A 91 11.02 9.35 20.98
N ALA A 92 11.21 8.04 20.90
CA ALA A 92 10.22 7.15 20.26
C ALA A 92 8.88 7.22 21.00
N ARG A 93 7.79 7.28 20.27
CA ARG A 93 6.44 7.21 20.81
C ARG A 93 5.86 5.83 20.59
N PHE A 94 5.46 5.18 21.66
CA PHE A 94 4.76 3.92 21.63
C PHE A 94 3.27 4.17 21.79
N ALA A 95 2.49 3.87 20.74
CA ALA A 95 1.04 3.91 20.83
C ALA A 95 0.54 2.63 21.51
N ALA A 96 0.01 2.75 22.71
CA ALA A 96 -0.68 1.67 23.37
C ALA A 96 -2.09 1.55 22.78
N VAL A 97 -2.24 0.70 21.75
CA VAL A 97 -3.54 0.43 21.15
C VAL A 97 -4.20 -0.69 21.94
N GLY A 98 -5.32 -0.39 22.59
CA GLY A 98 -6.16 -1.39 23.21
C GLY A 98 -6.75 -2.35 22.16
N TRP A 99 -6.84 -3.63 22.52
CA TRP A 99 -7.55 -4.58 21.67
C TRP A 99 -9.04 -4.23 21.63
N SER A 100 -9.63 -4.26 20.43
CA SER A 100 -11.08 -4.21 20.25
C SER A 100 -11.53 -5.45 19.48
N PRO A 101 -12.69 -6.02 19.83
CA PRO A 101 -13.24 -7.14 19.09
C PRO A 101 -13.60 -6.73 17.67
N VAL A 102 -13.78 -7.72 16.80
CA VAL A 102 -14.34 -7.50 15.47
C VAL A 102 -15.80 -7.06 15.57
N ASP A 103 -16.27 -6.22 14.64
CA ASP A 103 -17.65 -5.70 14.64
C ASP A 103 -18.71 -6.82 14.58
N GLU A 104 -18.38 -7.92 13.93
CA GLU A 104 -19.23 -9.12 13.87
C GLU A 104 -18.55 -10.30 14.55
N GLU A 105 -18.89 -10.52 15.80
CA GLU A 105 -18.41 -11.68 16.52
C GLU A 105 -19.08 -12.97 16.02
N ARG A 106 -18.37 -14.08 16.23
CA ARG A 106 -18.91 -15.42 15.95
C ARG A 106 -20.14 -15.69 16.84
N THR A 107 -21.11 -16.38 16.27
CA THR A 107 -22.33 -16.80 16.98
C THR A 107 -22.56 -18.29 16.74
N SER A 108 -23.52 -18.89 17.45
CA SER A 108 -23.92 -20.28 17.18
C SER A 108 -24.43 -20.51 15.76
N ALA A 109 -25.04 -19.50 15.15
CA ALA A 109 -25.52 -19.57 13.75
C ALA A 109 -24.37 -19.36 12.74
N TYR A 110 -23.32 -18.66 13.12
CA TYR A 110 -22.13 -18.36 12.31
C TYR A 110 -20.85 -18.61 13.12
N PRO A 111 -20.49 -19.91 13.33
CA PRO A 111 -19.46 -20.28 14.29
C PRO A 111 -18.04 -20.08 13.78
N TYR A 112 -17.84 -19.85 12.48
CA TYR A 112 -16.54 -19.70 11.87
C TYR A 112 -16.18 -18.25 11.61
N ALA A 113 -14.91 -17.90 11.77
CA ALA A 113 -14.35 -16.64 11.30
C ALA A 113 -13.80 -16.83 9.89
N LEU A 114 -14.25 -16.01 8.94
CA LEU A 114 -13.71 -15.98 7.59
C LEU A 114 -12.61 -14.94 7.52
N THR A 115 -11.43 -15.36 7.09
CA THR A 115 -10.32 -14.46 6.76
C THR A 115 -9.95 -14.61 5.30
N THR A 116 -9.59 -13.51 4.66
CA THR A 116 -9.05 -13.56 3.31
C THR A 116 -7.54 -13.73 3.36
N GLY A 117 -7.02 -14.60 2.49
CA GLY A 117 -5.59 -14.83 2.33
C GLY A 117 -5.10 -14.35 0.97
N ARG A 118 -3.78 -14.29 0.82
CA ARG A 118 -3.11 -14.01 -0.44
C ARG A 118 -2.60 -15.30 -1.04
N LEU A 119 -2.82 -15.51 -2.33
CA LEU A 119 -2.12 -16.52 -3.08
C LEU A 119 -0.75 -15.98 -3.53
N ARG A 120 0.30 -16.78 -3.38
CA ARG A 120 1.68 -16.38 -3.68
C ARG A 120 1.84 -15.76 -5.06
N ASP A 121 1.23 -16.36 -6.06
CA ASP A 121 1.45 -16.03 -7.46
C ASP A 121 0.35 -15.11 -8.04
N GLN A 122 -0.73 -14.87 -7.30
CA GLN A 122 -1.79 -13.94 -7.71
C GLN A 122 -1.47 -12.52 -7.24
N TRP A 123 -1.60 -11.56 -8.15
CA TRP A 123 -1.28 -10.17 -7.90
C TRP A 123 -2.22 -9.24 -8.64
N HIS A 124 -2.78 -8.26 -7.96
CA HIS A 124 -3.61 -7.21 -8.56
C HIS A 124 -4.65 -7.73 -9.58
N GLY A 125 -5.49 -8.65 -9.18
CA GLY A 125 -6.49 -9.19 -10.09
C GLY A 125 -5.90 -9.90 -11.31
N MET A 126 -4.84 -10.68 -11.10
CA MET A 126 -4.19 -11.50 -12.13
C MET A 126 -3.31 -10.74 -13.14
N THR A 127 -2.85 -9.52 -12.83
CA THR A 127 -1.96 -8.79 -13.74
C THR A 127 -0.65 -9.53 -14.06
N ARG A 128 -0.20 -10.43 -13.18
CA ARG A 128 0.96 -11.31 -13.41
C ARG A 128 0.57 -12.66 -13.98
N THR A 129 -0.35 -13.35 -13.36
CA THR A 129 -0.79 -14.69 -13.78
C THR A 129 -1.52 -14.66 -15.11
N GLY A 130 -2.22 -13.57 -15.43
CA GLY A 130 -2.82 -13.35 -16.76
C GLY A 130 -1.79 -13.20 -17.88
N SER A 131 -0.56 -12.76 -17.55
CA SER A 131 0.52 -12.60 -18.53
C SER A 131 1.51 -13.77 -18.51
N ALA A 132 1.65 -14.48 -17.39
CA ALA A 132 2.58 -15.59 -17.20
C ALA A 132 1.82 -16.85 -16.78
N GLY A 133 1.28 -17.58 -17.76
CA GLY A 133 0.41 -18.74 -17.55
C GLY A 133 0.98 -19.82 -16.62
N ARG A 134 2.30 -19.96 -16.54
CA ARG A 134 2.95 -20.88 -15.59
C ARG A 134 2.65 -20.56 -14.12
N LEU A 135 2.45 -19.28 -13.78
CA LEU A 135 2.11 -18.86 -12.42
C LEU A 135 0.67 -19.20 -12.06
N PHE A 136 -0.22 -19.20 -13.03
CA PHE A 136 -1.62 -19.55 -12.84
C PHE A 136 -1.82 -21.00 -12.41
N ALA A 137 -1.00 -21.91 -12.90
CA ALA A 137 -1.09 -23.34 -12.63
C ALA A 137 -0.84 -23.72 -11.15
N HIS A 138 -0.24 -22.84 -10.34
CA HIS A 138 0.01 -23.12 -8.92
C HIS A 138 -1.28 -23.13 -8.08
N CYS A 139 -2.25 -22.30 -8.41
CA CYS A 139 -3.56 -22.28 -7.76
C CYS A 139 -4.60 -21.71 -8.72
N PRO A 140 -5.09 -22.52 -9.67
CA PRO A 140 -5.98 -22.06 -10.74
C PRO A 140 -7.40 -21.77 -10.26
N GLU A 141 -7.79 -22.31 -9.10
CA GLU A 141 -9.16 -22.22 -8.58
C GLU A 141 -9.18 -21.57 -7.19
N PRO A 142 -10.21 -20.77 -6.88
CA PRO A 142 -10.44 -20.30 -5.54
C PRO A 142 -10.72 -21.48 -4.60
N ARG A 143 -10.17 -21.42 -3.38
CA ARG A 143 -10.37 -22.49 -2.38
C ARG A 143 -10.45 -21.91 -0.97
N ILE A 144 -11.07 -22.69 -0.11
CA ILE A 144 -11.15 -22.42 1.33
C ILE A 144 -10.22 -23.41 2.03
N GLU A 145 -9.38 -22.87 2.89
CA GLU A 145 -8.57 -23.67 3.80
C GLU A 145 -9.27 -23.72 5.15
N MET A 146 -9.50 -24.90 5.67
CA MET A 146 -10.24 -25.14 6.91
C MET A 146 -9.50 -26.12 7.81
N ASN A 147 -9.66 -25.97 9.11
CA ASN A 147 -9.10 -26.92 10.06
C ASN A 147 -9.69 -28.33 9.83
N PRO A 148 -8.87 -29.40 9.75
CA PRO A 148 -9.34 -30.76 9.50
C PRO A 148 -10.41 -31.24 10.48
N THR A 149 -10.32 -30.87 11.76
CA THR A 149 -11.33 -31.24 12.77
C THR A 149 -12.67 -30.58 12.49
N ASP A 150 -12.66 -29.32 12.03
CA ASP A 150 -13.89 -28.62 11.66
C ASP A 150 -14.49 -29.17 10.37
N MET A 151 -13.65 -29.55 9.40
CA MET A 151 -14.10 -30.27 8.20
C MET A 151 -14.82 -31.57 8.60
N GLN A 152 -14.20 -32.37 9.47
CA GLN A 152 -14.80 -33.62 9.93
C GLN A 152 -16.15 -33.39 10.64
N ARG A 153 -16.25 -32.37 11.50
CA ARG A 153 -17.51 -32.00 12.19
C ARG A 153 -18.61 -31.61 11.20
N GLN A 154 -18.25 -31.02 10.07
CA GLN A 154 -19.17 -30.63 9.00
C GLN A 154 -19.40 -31.74 7.97
N GLY A 155 -18.76 -32.90 8.10
CA GLY A 155 -18.85 -33.96 7.12
C GLY A 155 -18.19 -33.65 5.78
N LEU A 156 -17.26 -32.71 5.75
CA LEU A 156 -16.55 -32.25 4.54
C LEU A 156 -15.28 -33.04 4.30
N ARG A 157 -14.94 -33.18 3.04
CA ARG A 157 -13.68 -33.77 2.53
C ARG A 157 -12.93 -32.76 1.69
N SER A 158 -11.62 -32.93 1.58
CA SER A 158 -10.83 -32.10 0.66
C SER A 158 -11.31 -32.27 -0.79
N GLY A 159 -11.55 -31.16 -1.47
CA GLY A 159 -12.07 -31.13 -2.83
C GLY A 159 -13.60 -30.99 -2.94
N ASP A 160 -14.31 -31.00 -1.82
CA ASP A 160 -15.76 -30.75 -1.84
C ASP A 160 -16.07 -29.30 -2.21
N LEU A 161 -17.12 -29.09 -2.99
CA LEU A 161 -17.72 -27.77 -3.17
C LEU A 161 -18.47 -27.38 -1.89
N VAL A 162 -18.22 -26.17 -1.41
CA VAL A 162 -18.82 -25.70 -0.17
C VAL A 162 -19.58 -24.39 -0.40
N ARG A 163 -20.69 -24.27 0.31
CA ARG A 163 -21.45 -23.03 0.38
C ARG A 163 -21.02 -22.23 1.62
N VAL A 164 -20.52 -21.03 1.39
CA VAL A 164 -20.17 -20.08 2.45
C VAL A 164 -21.33 -19.12 2.63
N LYS A 165 -21.81 -19.01 3.85
CA LYS A 165 -22.92 -18.13 4.22
C LYS A 165 -22.54 -17.20 5.36
N SER A 166 -22.90 -15.95 5.23
CA SER A 166 -22.80 -14.90 6.27
C SER A 166 -24.18 -14.26 6.50
N LYS A 167 -24.26 -13.31 7.40
CA LYS A 167 -25.48 -12.49 7.58
C LYS A 167 -25.82 -11.66 6.34
N ARG A 168 -24.82 -11.36 5.49
CA ARG A 168 -24.95 -10.44 4.35
C ARG A 168 -25.11 -11.13 3.01
N GLY A 169 -24.82 -12.42 2.92
CA GLY A 169 -24.91 -13.13 1.65
C GLY A 169 -24.32 -14.51 1.72
N GLU A 170 -24.42 -15.23 0.60
CA GLU A 170 -23.88 -16.56 0.43
C GLU A 170 -23.26 -16.71 -0.97
N LEU A 171 -22.31 -17.63 -1.09
CA LEU A 171 -21.69 -18.06 -2.36
C LEU A 171 -21.30 -19.53 -2.29
N THR A 172 -21.15 -20.15 -3.45
CA THR A 172 -20.66 -21.52 -3.62
C THR A 172 -19.46 -21.52 -4.52
#